data_f7d8d1d29ff8ed9f2c653e28795d38d3
#
_entry.id   f7d8d1d29ff8ed9f2c653e28795d38d3
#
_cell.length_a   1.000
_cell.length_b   1.000
_cell.length_c   1.000
_cell.angle_alpha   90.00
_cell.angle_beta   90.00
_cell.angle_gamma   90.00
#
_symmetry.space_group_name_H-M   'P 1'
#
loop_
_entity.id
_entity.type
_entity.pdbx_description
1 polymer ?
#
loop_
_entity_poly.entity_id
_entity_poly.type
_entity_poly.pdbx_seq_one_letter_code
_entity_poly.pdbx_strand_id
1 'polypeptide(L)'
;NGIWRGGTSINIDSPLGIGDRVYFSYMTVHKKKADRSWKRTTESLKPGEILPIGPKGYDPVKDTLPYKRELDLYNFRYTMKFRDYTLSLGSSRSENISSFYTPTTIYDMETMSSNFSVNLDKILWRNQKSKLSLGVGLKRKHNKSYIEDTLLSDRILTIGDISLNGTTVFYGGIFGITLDYERGLRALGASNTPKAEFKKYSLNLNYYKPLTKKLVYRFNTLTSHSKDVLYASEKQSIGGVGSVPGYHRRGNIMGDRAIEIENELSYKIIDSEKIGRLSPYISYSYGAVRNNKNPSVYGKGYVSGASIGLRYSMKYLDVDLAYAKALSHSSYIKPRDREIYFSTSLKIRF
;
A
#
# COMPACT_ATOMS: atom_id res chain seq x y z
N ASN A 1 11.81 -1.74 -18.17
CA ASN A 1 10.99 -0.52 -18.32
C ASN A 1 10.31 -0.23 -17.00
N GLY A 2 10.77 0.84 -16.29
CA GLY A 2 10.24 1.28 -14.99
C GLY A 2 8.80 1.82 -15.10
N ILE A 3 8.05 1.72 -14.01
CA ILE A 3 6.80 2.44 -13.87
C ILE A 3 7.15 3.76 -13.17
N TRP A 4 6.89 4.86 -13.85
CA TRP A 4 7.06 6.18 -13.28
C TRP A 4 5.79 6.58 -12.54
N ARG A 5 5.95 7.11 -11.35
CA ARG A 5 4.89 7.74 -10.57
C ARG A 5 5.26 9.18 -10.36
N GLY A 6 4.35 10.09 -10.66
CA GLY A 6 4.47 11.51 -10.38
C GLY A 6 3.40 11.92 -9.38
N GLY A 7 3.69 12.88 -8.55
CA GLY A 7 2.68 13.39 -7.62
C GLY A 7 3.09 14.70 -6.98
N THR A 8 2.10 15.42 -6.51
CA THR A 8 2.27 16.65 -5.75
C THR A 8 1.40 16.62 -4.50
N SER A 9 1.82 17.33 -3.48
CA SER A 9 1.02 17.50 -2.27
C SER A 9 1.18 18.91 -1.72
N ILE A 10 0.10 19.41 -1.14
CA ILE A 10 0.02 20.73 -0.51
C ILE A 10 -0.45 20.52 0.93
N ASN A 11 0.26 21.13 1.87
CA ASN A 11 -0.15 21.25 3.26
C ASN A 11 -0.35 22.73 3.57
N ILE A 12 -1.50 23.06 4.14
CA ILE A 12 -1.82 24.39 4.62
C ILE A 12 -2.06 24.27 6.13
N ASP A 13 -1.18 24.88 6.92
CA ASP A 13 -1.32 24.89 8.37
C ASP A 13 -2.15 26.10 8.78
N SER A 14 -3.15 25.84 9.63
CA SER A 14 -4.06 26.83 10.23
C SER A 14 -4.83 27.73 9.25
N PRO A 15 -5.45 27.18 8.18
CA PRO A 15 -6.19 28.01 7.23
C PRO A 15 -7.34 28.81 7.85
N LEU A 16 -7.94 28.33 8.94
CA LEU A 16 -9.00 29.02 9.67
C LEU A 16 -8.50 29.73 10.94
N GLY A 17 -7.17 29.70 11.21
CA GLY A 17 -6.59 30.33 12.40
C GLY A 17 -6.83 29.58 13.73
N ILE A 18 -7.39 28.38 13.70
CA ILE A 18 -7.78 27.58 14.87
C ILE A 18 -6.86 26.36 15.13
N GLY A 19 -5.67 26.35 14.54
CA GLY A 19 -4.73 25.22 14.65
C GLY A 19 -5.13 24.02 13.80
N ASP A 20 -5.93 24.24 12.79
CA ASP A 20 -6.37 23.26 11.83
C ASP A 20 -5.34 23.04 10.69
N ARG A 21 -5.54 22.00 9.90
CA ARG A 21 -4.67 21.67 8.77
C ARG A 21 -5.48 21.11 7.61
N VAL A 22 -5.17 21.61 6.42
CA VAL A 22 -5.62 21.03 5.16
C VAL A 22 -4.46 20.34 4.47
N TYR A 23 -4.68 19.13 4.03
CA TYR A 23 -3.78 18.37 3.18
C TYR A 23 -4.49 17.96 1.91
N PHE A 24 -3.86 18.23 0.78
CA PHE A 24 -4.29 17.72 -0.52
C PHE A 24 -3.11 17.03 -1.19
N SER A 25 -3.36 15.90 -1.85
CA SER A 25 -2.36 15.27 -2.72
C SER A 25 -3.00 14.69 -3.96
N TYR A 26 -2.24 14.78 -5.05
CA TYR A 26 -2.51 14.12 -6.32
C TYR A 26 -1.33 13.25 -6.69
N MET A 27 -1.59 12.03 -7.12
CA MET A 27 -0.58 11.11 -7.64
C MET A 27 -1.10 10.47 -8.92
N THR A 28 -0.23 10.39 -9.92
CA THR A 28 -0.55 9.74 -11.19
C THR A 28 0.52 8.74 -11.59
N VAL A 29 0.08 7.70 -12.28
CA VAL A 29 0.95 6.72 -12.95
C VAL A 29 0.53 6.68 -14.40
N HIS A 30 1.39 7.17 -15.27
CA HIS A 30 1.09 7.18 -16.69
C HIS A 30 1.99 6.22 -17.45
N LYS A 31 1.41 5.37 -18.28
CA LYS A 31 2.13 4.49 -19.19
C LYS A 31 1.47 4.50 -20.56
N LYS A 32 2.29 4.34 -21.62
CA LYS A 32 1.81 4.25 -23.01
C LYS A 32 0.65 3.26 -23.13
N LYS A 33 -0.37 3.63 -23.90
CA LYS A 33 -1.49 2.75 -24.26
C LYS A 33 -0.95 1.40 -24.76
N ALA A 34 -1.59 0.31 -24.34
CA ALA A 34 -1.36 -1.00 -24.94
C ALA A 34 -1.64 -0.90 -26.45
N ASP A 35 -0.80 -1.50 -27.26
CA ASP A 35 -1.08 -1.65 -28.67
C ASP A 35 -2.21 -2.68 -28.82
N ARG A 36 -3.44 -2.17 -29.04
CA ARG A 36 -4.64 -3.00 -29.23
C ARG A 36 -4.70 -3.66 -30.62
N SER A 37 -3.77 -3.31 -31.53
CA SER A 37 -3.71 -3.93 -32.85
C SER A 37 -3.25 -5.40 -32.79
N TRP A 38 -2.71 -5.80 -31.63
CA TRP A 38 -2.30 -7.16 -31.42
C TRP A 38 -3.51 -8.09 -31.28
N LYS A 39 -3.83 -8.81 -32.35
CA LYS A 39 -4.77 -9.93 -32.36
C LYS A 39 -4.00 -11.19 -32.66
N ARG A 40 -4.24 -12.23 -31.89
CA ARG A 40 -3.70 -13.52 -32.16
C ARG A 40 -4.66 -14.29 -33.06
N THR A 41 -4.19 -14.72 -34.22
CA THR A 41 -4.94 -15.65 -35.07
C THR A 41 -4.73 -17.07 -34.56
N THR A 42 -5.83 -17.73 -34.23
CA THR A 42 -5.87 -19.14 -33.82
C THR A 42 -5.71 -20.10 -35.03
N GLU A 43 -5.65 -19.56 -36.24
CA GLU A 43 -5.65 -20.30 -37.50
C GLU A 43 -4.41 -21.17 -37.77
N SER A 44 -3.34 -21.02 -36.97
CA SER A 44 -2.08 -21.74 -37.20
C SER A 44 -1.70 -22.76 -36.14
N LEU A 45 -2.62 -23.11 -35.23
CA LEU A 45 -2.31 -24.08 -34.18
C LEU A 45 -2.55 -25.51 -34.64
N LYS A 46 -1.57 -26.37 -34.42
CA LYS A 46 -1.70 -27.80 -34.57
C LYS A 46 -2.54 -28.40 -33.41
N PRO A 47 -3.30 -29.49 -33.64
CA PRO A 47 -3.99 -30.16 -32.55
C PRO A 47 -3.03 -30.52 -31.41
N GLY A 48 -3.35 -30.09 -30.19
CA GLY A 48 -2.51 -30.31 -29.00
C GLY A 48 -1.47 -29.24 -28.70
N GLU A 49 -1.30 -28.21 -29.55
CA GLU A 49 -0.39 -27.11 -29.30
C GLU A 49 -1.04 -26.08 -28.35
N ILE A 50 -0.36 -25.83 -27.22
CA ILE A 50 -0.81 -24.81 -26.25
C ILE A 50 -0.44 -23.43 -26.78
N LEU A 51 -1.42 -22.55 -26.90
CA LEU A 51 -1.20 -21.14 -27.25
C LEU A 51 -0.22 -20.48 -26.26
N PRO A 52 0.99 -20.08 -26.65
CA PRO A 52 1.81 -19.26 -25.80
C PRO A 52 1.11 -17.91 -25.58
N ILE A 53 1.10 -17.41 -24.36
CA ILE A 53 0.52 -16.11 -24.02
C ILE A 53 1.43 -15.03 -24.63
N GLY A 54 0.92 -14.28 -25.61
CA GLY A 54 1.68 -13.18 -26.25
C GLY A 54 1.72 -13.20 -27.78
N PRO A 55 2.28 -12.18 -28.45
CA PRO A 55 2.46 -12.12 -29.90
C PRO A 55 3.35 -13.27 -30.42
N LYS A 56 3.22 -13.58 -31.72
CA LYS A 56 4.10 -14.57 -32.37
C LYS A 56 5.56 -14.15 -32.17
N GLY A 57 6.41 -15.06 -31.64
CA GLY A 57 7.79 -14.78 -31.28
C GLY A 57 7.99 -14.18 -29.88
N TYR A 58 6.91 -14.03 -29.10
CA TYR A 58 7.00 -13.54 -27.73
C TYR A 58 7.63 -14.58 -26.80
N ASP A 59 8.70 -14.15 -26.10
CA ASP A 59 9.32 -14.91 -25.02
C ASP A 59 8.83 -14.37 -23.67
N PRO A 60 8.03 -15.11 -22.88
CA PRO A 60 7.50 -14.64 -21.60
C PRO A 60 8.59 -14.32 -20.58
N VAL A 61 9.81 -14.81 -20.79
CA VAL A 61 10.96 -14.53 -19.89
C VAL A 61 11.66 -13.24 -20.29
N LYS A 62 11.79 -12.95 -21.58
CA LYS A 62 12.55 -11.81 -22.11
C LYS A 62 11.67 -10.61 -22.44
N ASP A 63 10.47 -10.88 -22.94
CA ASP A 63 9.60 -9.83 -23.47
C ASP A 63 8.58 -9.37 -22.45
N THR A 64 8.36 -8.06 -22.39
CA THR A 64 7.25 -7.48 -21.64
C THR A 64 6.12 -7.18 -22.59
N LEU A 65 4.96 -7.83 -22.39
CA LEU A 65 3.75 -7.48 -23.14
C LEU A 65 3.40 -6.00 -22.95
N PRO A 66 2.96 -5.31 -24.00
CA PRO A 66 2.43 -3.97 -23.85
C PRO A 66 1.15 -4.05 -22.99
N TYR A 67 1.09 -3.31 -21.90
CA TYR A 67 -0.09 -3.21 -21.04
C TYR A 67 -0.38 -1.77 -20.71
N LYS A 68 -1.67 -1.45 -20.64
CA LYS A 68 -2.13 -0.17 -20.13
C LYS A 68 -2.10 -0.24 -18.60
N ARG A 69 -1.54 0.76 -17.98
CA ARG A 69 -1.63 0.99 -16.55
C ARG A 69 -1.68 2.48 -16.29
N GLU A 70 -2.82 2.91 -15.83
CA GLU A 70 -3.05 4.29 -15.45
C GLU A 70 -3.58 4.26 -14.02
N LEU A 71 -3.14 5.18 -13.21
CA LEU A 71 -3.64 5.37 -11.86
C LEU A 71 -3.66 6.86 -11.59
N ASP A 72 -4.82 7.36 -11.25
CA ASP A 72 -5.00 8.69 -10.68
C ASP A 72 -5.51 8.55 -9.26
N LEU A 73 -4.85 9.21 -8.33
CA LEU A 73 -5.20 9.18 -6.92
C LEU A 73 -5.26 10.60 -6.37
N TYR A 74 -6.42 10.97 -5.88
CA TYR A 74 -6.70 12.23 -5.20
C TYR A 74 -6.94 11.96 -3.73
N ASN A 75 -6.28 12.70 -2.84
CA ASN A 75 -6.54 12.64 -1.41
C ASN A 75 -6.76 14.06 -0.88
N PHE A 76 -7.76 14.20 -0.05
CA PHE A 76 -8.03 15.37 0.73
C PHE A 76 -8.15 14.99 2.20
N ARG A 77 -7.59 15.78 3.08
CA ARG A 77 -7.75 15.62 4.53
C ARG A 77 -7.82 16.98 5.19
N TYR A 78 -8.83 17.15 6.03
CA TYR A 78 -8.94 18.26 6.95
C TYR A 78 -8.79 17.73 8.39
N THR A 79 -8.00 18.38 9.19
CA THR A 79 -7.76 18.01 10.59
C THR A 79 -7.88 19.24 11.46
N MET A 80 -8.69 19.15 12.51
CA MET A 80 -8.89 20.19 13.50
C MET A 80 -8.58 19.63 14.89
N LYS A 81 -7.82 20.39 15.68
CA LYS A 81 -7.50 20.03 17.06
C LYS A 81 -8.22 20.96 18.02
N PHE A 82 -8.86 20.36 18.99
CA PHE A 82 -9.52 21.10 20.07
C PHE A 82 -9.21 20.42 21.40
N ARG A 83 -8.37 21.05 22.23
CA ARG A 83 -7.89 20.47 23.50
C ARG A 83 -7.29 19.08 23.25
N ASP A 84 -7.87 18.04 23.90
CA ASP A 84 -7.44 16.64 23.77
C ASP A 84 -8.11 15.90 22.62
N TYR A 85 -8.97 16.57 21.85
CA TYR A 85 -9.66 15.99 20.72
C TYR A 85 -9.03 16.39 19.40
N THR A 86 -9.04 15.47 18.45
CA THR A 86 -8.66 15.71 17.04
C THR A 86 -9.78 15.18 16.15
N LEU A 87 -10.43 16.06 15.41
CA LEU A 87 -11.37 15.71 14.36
C LEU A 87 -10.62 15.64 13.02
N SER A 88 -10.82 14.56 12.29
CA SER A 88 -10.25 14.39 10.95
C SER A 88 -11.34 14.01 9.96
N LEU A 89 -11.44 14.77 8.87
CA LEU A 89 -12.28 14.47 7.72
C LEU A 89 -11.36 14.07 6.56
N GLY A 90 -11.65 12.96 5.93
CA GLY A 90 -10.88 12.46 4.79
C GLY A 90 -11.75 12.15 3.60
N SER A 91 -11.26 12.46 2.40
CA SER A 91 -11.85 12.03 1.14
C SER A 91 -10.74 11.56 0.22
N SER A 92 -10.95 10.44 -0.46
CA SER A 92 -10.02 9.99 -1.51
C SER A 92 -10.79 9.42 -2.69
N ARG A 93 -10.25 9.65 -3.89
CA ARG A 93 -10.73 9.04 -5.13
C ARG A 93 -9.56 8.46 -5.88
N SER A 94 -9.70 7.22 -6.33
CA SER A 94 -8.71 6.59 -7.21
C SER A 94 -9.39 5.97 -8.42
N GLU A 95 -8.76 6.15 -9.57
CA GLU A 95 -9.13 5.51 -10.82
C GLU A 95 -7.90 4.73 -11.30
N ASN A 96 -8.06 3.44 -11.49
CA ASN A 96 -6.98 2.56 -11.91
C ASN A 96 -7.43 1.76 -13.12
N ILE A 97 -6.66 1.86 -14.19
CA ILE A 97 -6.85 1.06 -15.40
C ILE A 97 -5.66 0.14 -15.54
N SER A 98 -5.93 -1.15 -15.72
CA SER A 98 -4.89 -2.16 -15.93
C SER A 98 -5.32 -3.17 -16.96
N SER A 99 -4.45 -3.45 -17.93
CA SER A 99 -4.70 -4.50 -18.93
C SER A 99 -4.31 -5.85 -18.37
N PHE A 100 -5.11 -6.86 -18.63
CA PHE A 100 -4.75 -8.26 -18.43
C PHE A 100 -4.89 -9.04 -19.74
N TYR A 101 -4.16 -10.13 -19.82
CA TYR A 101 -3.99 -10.91 -21.04
C TYR A 101 -4.64 -12.27 -20.91
N THR A 102 -5.41 -12.62 -21.93
CA THR A 102 -5.83 -14.00 -22.17
C THR A 102 -5.02 -14.55 -23.35
N PRO A 103 -5.09 -15.87 -23.63
CA PRO A 103 -4.41 -16.43 -24.80
C PRO A 103 -4.79 -15.78 -26.14
N THR A 104 -5.99 -15.21 -26.23
CA THR A 104 -6.55 -14.70 -27.50
C THR A 104 -6.70 -13.20 -27.56
N THR A 105 -6.78 -12.48 -26.41
CA THR A 105 -7.05 -11.05 -26.41
C THR A 105 -6.56 -10.34 -25.16
N ILE A 106 -6.54 -9.01 -25.21
CA ILE A 106 -6.21 -8.12 -24.09
C ILE A 106 -7.51 -7.46 -23.64
N TYR A 107 -7.76 -7.49 -22.34
CA TYR A 107 -8.86 -6.79 -21.70
C TYR A 107 -8.33 -5.68 -20.80
N ASP A 108 -9.01 -4.55 -20.81
CA ASP A 108 -8.77 -3.48 -19.84
C ASP A 108 -9.74 -3.65 -18.66
N MET A 109 -9.18 -3.69 -17.46
CA MET A 109 -9.92 -3.65 -16.21
C MET A 109 -9.78 -2.26 -15.61
N GLU A 110 -10.91 -1.60 -15.44
CA GLU A 110 -11.00 -0.31 -14.78
C GLU A 110 -11.57 -0.50 -13.37
N THR A 111 -10.95 0.16 -12.40
CA THR A 111 -11.42 0.15 -11.01
C THR A 111 -11.46 1.58 -10.49
N MET A 112 -12.64 2.01 -10.09
CA MET A 112 -12.87 3.29 -9.43
C MET A 112 -13.14 3.07 -7.95
N SER A 113 -12.47 3.83 -7.09
CA SER A 113 -12.69 3.79 -5.65
C SER A 113 -12.85 5.20 -5.10
N SER A 114 -13.92 5.43 -4.37
CA SER A 114 -14.19 6.69 -3.67
C SER A 114 -14.39 6.38 -2.19
N ASN A 115 -13.65 7.07 -1.33
CA ASN A 115 -13.72 6.88 0.10
C ASN A 115 -13.98 8.21 0.79
N PHE A 116 -14.83 8.17 1.80
CA PHE A 116 -15.05 9.29 2.71
C PHE A 116 -14.91 8.78 4.14
N SER A 117 -14.27 9.55 5.01
CA SER A 117 -14.08 9.17 6.42
C SER A 117 -14.21 10.36 7.35
N VAL A 118 -14.75 10.06 8.53
CA VAL A 118 -14.82 10.97 9.69
C VAL A 118 -14.21 10.23 10.85
N ASN A 119 -13.21 10.80 11.51
CA ASN A 119 -12.57 10.22 12.69
C ASN A 119 -12.47 11.26 13.79
N LEU A 120 -12.74 10.83 15.02
CA LEU A 120 -12.58 11.60 16.24
C LEU A 120 -11.63 10.86 17.18
N ASP A 121 -10.47 11.46 17.44
CA ASP A 121 -9.47 10.95 18.37
C ASP A 121 -9.48 11.74 19.66
N LYS A 122 -9.37 11.06 20.80
CA LYS A 122 -9.23 11.65 22.12
C LYS A 122 -7.94 11.19 22.78
N ILE A 123 -7.14 12.12 23.27
CA ILE A 123 -6.00 11.80 24.11
C ILE A 123 -6.54 11.36 25.49
N LEU A 124 -6.31 10.09 25.83
CA LEU A 124 -6.72 9.53 27.12
C LEU A 124 -5.68 9.82 28.20
N TRP A 125 -4.42 9.77 27.81
CA TRP A 125 -3.31 9.97 28.73
C TRP A 125 -2.07 10.46 27.98
N ARG A 126 -1.33 11.35 28.61
CA ARG A 126 -0.10 11.91 28.04
C ARG A 126 0.84 12.34 29.16
N ASN A 127 2.10 11.98 29.03
CA ASN A 127 3.19 12.52 29.83
C ASN A 127 4.40 12.86 28.94
N GLN A 128 5.57 13.13 29.53
CA GLN A 128 6.77 13.48 28.79
C GLN A 128 7.31 12.35 27.87
N LYS A 129 7.06 11.10 28.22
CA LYS A 129 7.61 9.93 27.52
C LYS A 129 6.57 9.15 26.72
N SER A 130 5.29 9.32 27.03
CA SER A 130 4.25 8.44 26.51
C SER A 130 2.97 9.21 26.19
N LYS A 131 2.22 8.71 25.21
CA LYS A 131 0.90 9.19 24.82
C LYS A 131 0.02 7.99 24.50
N LEU A 132 -1.22 8.02 24.98
CA LEU A 132 -2.28 7.06 24.63
C LEU A 132 -3.49 7.82 24.14
N SER A 133 -4.06 7.42 23.02
CA SER A 133 -5.28 8.02 22.44
C SER A 133 -6.23 6.95 21.96
N LEU A 134 -7.51 7.22 22.07
CA LEU A 134 -8.63 6.42 21.54
C LEU A 134 -9.23 7.17 20.36
N GLY A 135 -9.41 6.47 19.24
CA GLY A 135 -10.09 6.97 18.04
C GLY A 135 -11.40 6.22 17.81
N VAL A 136 -12.38 6.93 17.27
CA VAL A 136 -13.60 6.35 16.74
C VAL A 136 -13.84 6.93 15.36
N GLY A 137 -14.13 6.06 14.39
CA GLY A 137 -14.26 6.45 12.99
C GLY A 137 -15.45 5.83 12.30
N LEU A 138 -15.85 6.50 11.22
CA LEU A 138 -16.81 6.01 10.24
C LEU A 138 -16.25 6.24 8.83
N LYS A 139 -16.22 5.18 8.03
CA LYS A 139 -15.72 5.21 6.65
C LYS A 139 -16.80 4.72 5.70
N ARG A 140 -17.02 5.42 4.60
CA ARG A 140 -17.87 4.98 3.50
C ARG A 140 -16.99 4.80 2.27
N LYS A 141 -16.95 3.59 1.73
CA LYS A 141 -16.16 3.20 0.54
C LYS A 141 -17.12 2.80 -0.58
N HIS A 142 -16.89 3.34 -1.77
CA HIS A 142 -17.63 2.98 -2.97
C HIS A 142 -16.65 2.50 -4.04
N ASN A 143 -16.72 1.22 -4.40
CA ASN A 143 -15.82 0.59 -5.37
C ASN A 143 -16.63 0.09 -6.57
N LYS A 144 -16.23 0.52 -7.76
CA LYS A 144 -16.75 0.03 -9.04
C LYS A 144 -15.63 -0.62 -9.82
N SER A 145 -15.95 -1.72 -10.50
CA SER A 145 -15.01 -2.40 -11.39
C SER A 145 -15.68 -2.73 -12.70
N TYR A 146 -14.98 -2.48 -13.79
CA TYR A 146 -15.42 -2.76 -15.16
C TYR A 146 -14.40 -3.63 -15.85
N ILE A 147 -14.84 -4.48 -16.79
CA ILE A 147 -14.01 -5.08 -17.83
C ILE A 147 -14.52 -4.52 -19.14
N GLU A 148 -13.64 -3.83 -19.86
CA GLU A 148 -14.04 -2.98 -20.97
C GLU A 148 -15.18 -2.03 -20.50
N ASP A 149 -16.32 -2.04 -21.17
CA ASP A 149 -17.48 -1.23 -20.79
C ASP A 149 -18.50 -1.97 -19.90
N THR A 150 -18.19 -3.23 -19.49
CA THR A 150 -19.12 -4.06 -18.72
C THR A 150 -18.88 -3.93 -17.22
N LEU A 151 -19.90 -3.48 -16.49
CA LEU A 151 -19.86 -3.41 -15.02
C LEU A 151 -19.79 -4.81 -14.40
N LEU A 152 -18.68 -5.10 -13.72
CA LEU A 152 -18.48 -6.35 -12.98
C LEU A 152 -18.96 -6.26 -11.53
N SER A 153 -18.76 -5.12 -10.92
CA SER A 153 -19.00 -4.96 -9.49
C SER A 153 -19.26 -3.49 -9.16
N ASP A 154 -20.33 -3.25 -8.42
CA ASP A 154 -20.64 -1.97 -7.77
C ASP A 154 -20.89 -2.24 -6.29
N ARG A 155 -20.04 -1.72 -5.40
CA ARG A 155 -20.07 -2.05 -3.97
C ARG A 155 -19.89 -0.84 -3.10
N ILE A 156 -20.80 -0.69 -2.17
CA ILE A 156 -20.73 0.32 -1.13
C ILE A 156 -20.52 -0.41 0.21
N LEU A 157 -19.49 0.00 0.93
CA LEU A 157 -19.18 -0.47 2.27
C LEU A 157 -19.24 0.70 3.25
N THR A 158 -19.91 0.50 4.36
CA THR A 158 -19.86 1.39 5.52
C THR A 158 -19.16 0.68 6.65
N ILE A 159 -18.11 1.27 7.19
CA ILE A 159 -17.23 0.65 8.16
C ILE A 159 -17.14 1.57 9.37
N GLY A 160 -17.54 1.08 10.53
CA GLY A 160 -17.22 1.69 11.81
C GLY A 160 -15.91 1.16 12.35
N ASP A 161 -15.07 2.02 12.90
CA ASP A 161 -13.79 1.62 13.48
C ASP A 161 -13.58 2.23 14.88
N ILE A 162 -12.84 1.49 15.69
CA ILE A 162 -12.31 1.92 16.98
C ILE A 162 -10.83 1.65 16.98
N SER A 163 -10.01 2.63 17.32
CA SER A 163 -8.56 2.52 17.35
C SER A 163 -7.98 2.93 18.71
N LEU A 164 -6.99 2.21 19.17
CA LEU A 164 -6.17 2.56 20.33
C LEU A 164 -4.74 2.80 19.87
N ASN A 165 -4.24 4.03 20.04
CA ASN A 165 -2.94 4.46 19.59
C ASN A 165 -2.05 4.80 20.78
N GLY A 166 -0.94 4.10 20.92
CA GLY A 166 0.06 4.29 21.96
C GLY A 166 1.43 4.66 21.38
N THR A 167 2.12 5.57 22.03
CA THR A 167 3.54 5.86 21.74
C THR A 167 4.26 6.04 23.05
N THR A 168 5.42 5.41 23.21
CA THR A 168 6.21 5.53 24.42
C THR A 168 7.72 5.43 24.14
N VAL A 169 8.50 6.03 24.99
CA VAL A 169 9.97 5.80 25.03
C VAL A 169 10.22 4.52 25.78
N PHE A 170 10.81 3.52 25.11
CA PHE A 170 11.05 2.19 25.63
C PHE A 170 12.45 1.71 25.25
N TYR A 171 13.26 1.28 26.25
CA TYR A 171 14.66 0.83 26.07
C TYR A 171 15.51 1.75 25.18
N GLY A 172 15.40 3.08 25.37
CA GLY A 172 16.16 4.07 24.62
C GLY A 172 15.72 4.28 23.16
N GLY A 173 14.60 3.70 22.79
CA GLY A 173 13.95 3.88 21.49
C GLY A 173 12.53 4.43 21.65
N ILE A 174 11.88 4.70 20.53
CA ILE A 174 10.48 5.10 20.45
C ILE A 174 9.68 3.89 19.96
N PHE A 175 8.78 3.43 20.80
CA PHE A 175 7.85 2.34 20.50
C PHE A 175 6.45 2.91 20.23
N GLY A 176 5.85 2.50 19.14
CA GLY A 176 4.47 2.82 18.77
C GLY A 176 3.64 1.55 18.62
N ILE A 177 2.39 1.62 19.04
CA ILE A 177 1.37 0.58 18.87
C ILE A 177 0.08 1.21 18.39
N THR A 178 -0.54 0.58 17.40
CA THR A 178 -1.91 0.87 16.98
C THR A 178 -2.69 -0.43 16.95
N LEU A 179 -3.81 -0.47 17.67
CA LEU A 179 -4.79 -1.54 17.65
C LEU A 179 -6.05 -1.00 17.01
N ASP A 180 -6.53 -1.65 15.95
CA ASP A 180 -7.76 -1.25 15.27
C ASP A 180 -8.77 -2.40 15.29
N TYR A 181 -10.02 -2.07 15.57
CA TYR A 181 -11.18 -2.92 15.34
C TYR A 181 -12.07 -2.27 14.30
N GLU A 182 -12.31 -2.95 13.20
CA GLU A 182 -13.19 -2.50 12.11
C GLU A 182 -14.39 -3.45 11.99
N ARG A 183 -15.56 -2.86 11.81
CA ARG A 183 -16.81 -3.59 11.58
C ARG A 183 -17.55 -3.02 10.39
N GLY A 184 -17.86 -3.88 9.40
CA GLY A 184 -18.79 -3.54 8.33
C GLY A 184 -20.22 -3.40 8.86
N LEU A 185 -20.89 -2.33 8.47
CA LEU A 185 -22.22 -1.93 8.95
C LEU A 185 -23.22 -1.93 7.78
N ARG A 186 -24.47 -2.29 8.05
CA ARG A 186 -25.61 -2.11 7.14
C ARG A 186 -26.18 -0.71 7.27
N ALA A 187 -25.44 0.31 6.83
CA ALA A 187 -25.83 1.69 6.94
C ALA A 187 -25.37 2.50 5.73
N LEU A 188 -25.91 3.68 5.53
CA LEU A 188 -25.48 4.66 4.50
C LEU A 188 -25.40 4.08 3.09
N GLY A 189 -26.34 3.20 2.73
CA GLY A 189 -26.40 2.58 1.40
C GLY A 189 -25.45 1.41 1.20
N ALA A 190 -24.96 0.78 2.27
CA ALA A 190 -24.11 -0.40 2.17
C ALA A 190 -24.76 -1.52 1.34
N SER A 191 -23.98 -2.17 0.48
CA SER A 191 -24.45 -3.22 -0.41
C SER A 191 -24.92 -4.45 0.37
N ASN A 192 -26.07 -5.03 -0.04
CA ASN A 192 -26.62 -6.23 0.61
C ASN A 192 -26.03 -7.52 0.07
N THR A 193 -25.57 -7.52 -1.16
CA THR A 193 -25.03 -8.72 -1.85
C THR A 193 -23.71 -8.38 -2.55
N PRO A 194 -22.63 -9.08 -2.19
CA PRO A 194 -22.46 -9.93 -1.00
C PRO A 194 -22.50 -9.08 0.29
N LYS A 195 -22.68 -9.72 1.46
CA LYS A 195 -22.85 -9.03 2.74
C LYS A 195 -21.70 -8.05 3.02
N ALA A 196 -22.04 -6.79 3.31
CA ALA A 196 -21.07 -5.77 3.72
C ALA A 196 -20.51 -5.97 5.14
N GLU A 197 -21.13 -6.87 5.91
CA GLU A 197 -20.78 -7.10 7.30
C GLU A 197 -19.56 -8.00 7.44
N PHE A 198 -18.60 -7.52 8.19
CA PHE A 198 -17.39 -8.26 8.58
C PHE A 198 -16.84 -7.69 9.89
N LYS A 199 -15.96 -8.43 10.53
CA LYS A 199 -15.14 -7.99 11.66
C LYS A 199 -13.68 -8.19 11.33
N LYS A 200 -12.86 -7.14 11.52
CA LYS A 200 -11.44 -7.17 11.29
C LYS A 200 -10.69 -6.53 12.45
N TYR A 201 -9.61 -7.14 12.88
CA TYR A 201 -8.68 -6.65 13.88
C TYR A 201 -7.35 -6.39 13.19
N SER A 202 -6.72 -5.28 13.49
CA SER A 202 -5.40 -4.96 12.98
C SER A 202 -4.49 -4.52 14.13
N LEU A 203 -3.23 -4.92 14.04
CA LEU A 203 -2.17 -4.50 14.96
C LEU A 203 -1.02 -3.98 14.13
N ASN A 204 -0.59 -2.76 14.42
CA ASN A 204 0.63 -2.18 13.89
C ASN A 204 1.57 -1.87 15.06
N LEU A 205 2.80 -2.38 15.00
CA LEU A 205 3.86 -2.05 15.93
C LEU A 205 5.00 -1.39 15.14
N ASN A 206 5.57 -0.35 15.69
CA ASN A 206 6.77 0.28 15.16
C ASN A 206 7.75 0.55 16.30
N TYR A 207 9.02 0.36 16.02
CA TYR A 207 10.09 0.61 16.96
C TYR A 207 11.26 1.25 16.25
N TYR A 208 11.66 2.41 16.74
CA TYR A 208 12.80 3.16 16.24
C TYR A 208 13.82 3.25 17.38
N LYS A 209 15.02 2.70 17.20
CA LYS A 209 16.06 2.70 18.22
C LYS A 209 17.41 3.15 17.68
N PRO A 210 17.95 4.30 18.13
CA PRO A 210 19.36 4.59 17.95
C PRO A 210 20.19 3.61 18.77
N LEU A 211 20.93 2.72 18.10
CA LEU A 211 21.86 1.79 18.76
C LEU A 211 23.15 2.50 19.15
N THR A 212 23.58 3.44 18.32
CA THR A 212 24.68 4.37 18.55
C THR A 212 24.32 5.75 18.00
N LYS A 213 25.21 6.75 18.11
CA LYS A 213 25.02 8.06 17.48
C LYS A 213 24.82 7.97 15.96
N LYS A 214 25.37 6.94 15.32
CA LYS A 214 25.32 6.77 13.86
C LYS A 214 24.45 5.59 13.40
N LEU A 215 24.30 4.53 14.21
CA LEU A 215 23.59 3.32 13.85
C LEU A 215 22.16 3.34 14.39
N VAL A 216 21.19 3.12 13.53
CA VAL A 216 19.77 3.14 13.85
C VAL A 216 19.11 1.85 13.41
N TYR A 217 18.34 1.25 14.29
CA TYR A 217 17.48 0.10 14.01
C TYR A 217 16.03 0.53 13.93
N ARG A 218 15.31 0.01 12.92
CA ARG A 218 13.85 0.14 12.77
C ARG A 218 13.22 -1.23 12.65
N PHE A 219 12.12 -1.38 13.34
CA PHE A 219 11.24 -2.54 13.26
C PHE A 219 9.82 -2.08 13.01
N ASN A 220 9.18 -2.70 12.02
CA ASN A 220 7.76 -2.51 11.77
C ASN A 220 7.08 -3.86 11.66
N THR A 221 5.87 -3.99 12.16
CA THR A 221 5.01 -5.13 11.86
C THR A 221 3.57 -4.66 11.68
N LEU A 222 2.91 -5.24 10.70
CA LEU A 222 1.51 -5.05 10.43
C LEU A 222 0.83 -6.42 10.42
N THR A 223 -0.17 -6.58 11.28
CA THR A 223 -0.94 -7.82 11.36
C THR A 223 -2.41 -7.50 11.16
N SER A 224 -3.11 -8.28 10.36
CA SER A 224 -4.56 -8.22 10.24
C SER A 224 -5.19 -9.60 10.43
N HIS A 225 -6.35 -9.63 11.06
CA HIS A 225 -7.08 -10.85 11.36
C HIS A 225 -8.57 -10.65 11.19
N SER A 226 -9.19 -11.46 10.33
CA SER A 226 -10.64 -11.60 10.24
C SER A 226 -11.02 -13.09 10.24
N LYS A 227 -12.14 -13.42 10.87
CA LYS A 227 -12.81 -14.74 10.71
C LYS A 227 -13.76 -14.74 9.52
N ASP A 228 -14.15 -13.55 9.06
CA ASP A 228 -15.01 -13.39 7.91
C ASP A 228 -14.19 -13.43 6.62
N VAL A 229 -14.84 -13.75 5.50
CA VAL A 229 -14.25 -13.59 4.17
C VAL A 229 -14.36 -12.12 3.78
N LEU A 230 -13.23 -11.45 3.73
CA LEU A 230 -13.17 -10.04 3.40
C LEU A 230 -13.29 -9.80 1.89
N TYR A 231 -13.82 -8.64 1.52
CA TYR A 231 -13.66 -8.14 0.17
C TYR A 231 -12.20 -7.86 -0.16
N ALA A 232 -11.84 -7.92 -1.42
CA ALA A 232 -10.48 -7.65 -1.87
C ALA A 232 -9.98 -6.27 -1.40
N SER A 233 -10.86 -5.27 -1.33
CA SER A 233 -10.54 -3.93 -0.82
C SER A 233 -10.24 -3.87 0.68
N GLU A 234 -10.66 -4.90 1.45
CA GLU A 234 -10.47 -4.96 2.91
C GLU A 234 -9.40 -5.95 3.33
N LYS A 235 -8.95 -6.80 2.40
CA LYS A 235 -7.83 -7.73 2.64
C LYS A 235 -6.52 -6.97 2.76
N GLN A 236 -5.67 -7.44 3.66
CA GLN A 236 -4.30 -6.94 3.73
C GLN A 236 -3.50 -7.47 2.55
N SER A 237 -2.87 -6.56 1.83
CA SER A 237 -1.97 -6.87 0.72
C SER A 237 -0.52 -6.82 1.21
N ILE A 238 0.27 -7.80 0.83
CA ILE A 238 1.70 -7.94 1.15
C ILE A 238 2.47 -8.10 -0.16
N GLY A 239 3.62 -7.44 -0.24
CA GLY A 239 4.40 -7.29 -1.46
C GLY A 239 4.03 -6.02 -2.22
N GLY A 240 4.89 -5.56 -3.09
CA GLY A 240 4.75 -4.29 -3.77
C GLY A 240 5.62 -3.19 -3.17
N VAL A 241 5.37 -1.95 -3.60
CA VAL A 241 6.13 -0.79 -3.13
C VAL A 241 5.83 -0.51 -1.67
N GLY A 242 6.88 -0.41 -0.83
CA GLY A 242 6.74 -0.09 0.59
C GLY A 242 6.29 -1.27 1.47
N SER A 243 6.38 -2.49 0.96
CA SER A 243 6.15 -3.74 1.66
C SER A 243 7.38 -4.64 1.50
N VAL A 244 7.21 -5.96 1.34
CA VAL A 244 8.33 -6.88 1.21
C VAL A 244 9.15 -6.61 -0.07
N PRO A 245 10.45 -6.32 0.02
CA PRO A 245 11.31 -6.01 -1.12
C PRO A 245 11.40 -7.15 -2.13
N GLY A 246 11.55 -6.82 -3.43
CA GLY A 246 11.69 -7.81 -4.51
C GLY A 246 10.36 -8.29 -5.11
N TYR A 247 9.22 -7.76 -4.64
CA TYR A 247 7.89 -8.16 -5.12
C TYR A 247 7.07 -6.98 -5.68
N HIS A 248 7.72 -5.89 -6.06
CA HIS A 248 7.03 -4.67 -6.50
C HIS A 248 6.13 -4.87 -7.72
N ARG A 249 6.54 -5.69 -8.67
CA ARG A 249 5.83 -5.86 -9.95
C ARG A 249 5.01 -7.13 -10.02
N ARG A 250 5.44 -8.18 -9.33
CA ARG A 250 4.80 -9.49 -9.32
C ARG A 250 4.99 -10.12 -7.96
N GLY A 251 3.98 -10.82 -7.47
CA GLY A 251 4.08 -11.56 -6.21
C GLY A 251 3.37 -10.89 -5.04
N ASN A 252 2.55 -9.89 -5.31
CA ASN A 252 1.62 -9.37 -4.32
C ASN A 252 0.63 -10.46 -3.92
N ILE A 253 0.50 -10.71 -2.62
CA ILE A 253 -0.44 -11.66 -2.01
C ILE A 253 -1.41 -10.92 -1.09
N MET A 254 -2.64 -11.39 -1.04
CA MET A 254 -3.70 -10.78 -0.22
C MET A 254 -4.42 -11.84 0.61
N GLY A 255 -4.80 -11.49 1.84
CA GLY A 255 -5.51 -12.41 2.71
C GLY A 255 -6.43 -11.76 3.72
N ASP A 256 -7.37 -12.59 4.22
CA ASP A 256 -8.26 -12.24 5.35
C ASP A 256 -7.48 -12.16 6.66
N ARG A 257 -6.38 -12.90 6.73
CA ARG A 257 -5.38 -12.86 7.80
C ARG A 257 -4.02 -12.63 7.17
N ALA A 258 -3.27 -11.72 7.74
CA ALA A 258 -1.96 -11.36 7.23
C ALA A 258 -1.03 -10.93 8.36
N ILE A 259 0.25 -11.17 8.17
CA ILE A 259 1.32 -10.64 8.98
C ILE A 259 2.44 -10.18 8.06
N GLU A 260 2.96 -9.00 8.33
CA GLU A 260 4.14 -8.42 7.70
C GLU A 260 5.09 -7.95 8.77
N ILE A 261 6.37 -8.27 8.62
CA ILE A 261 7.45 -7.89 9.53
C ILE A 261 8.56 -7.31 8.69
N GLU A 262 9.02 -6.14 9.07
CA GLU A 262 10.13 -5.44 8.44
C GLU A 262 11.19 -5.07 9.48
N ASN A 263 12.45 -5.32 9.15
CA ASN A 263 13.63 -4.93 9.93
C ASN A 263 14.54 -4.10 9.03
N GLU A 264 14.99 -2.96 9.51
CA GLU A 264 15.96 -2.10 8.81
C GLU A 264 17.06 -1.68 9.78
N LEU A 265 18.29 -1.78 9.31
CA LEU A 265 19.47 -1.25 9.97
C LEU A 265 20.09 -0.18 9.07
N SER A 266 20.19 1.05 9.56
CA SER A 266 20.75 2.18 8.80
C SER A 266 21.92 2.82 9.53
N TYR A 267 22.92 3.26 8.77
CA TYR A 267 24.12 3.89 9.30
C TYR A 267 24.31 5.28 8.73
N LYS A 268 24.36 6.31 9.57
CA LYS A 268 24.56 7.71 9.17
C LYS A 268 26.05 7.95 8.85
N ILE A 269 26.41 8.00 7.57
CA ILE A 269 27.75 8.34 7.11
C ILE A 269 27.96 9.85 7.25
N ILE A 270 27.00 10.63 6.76
CA ILE A 270 26.96 12.10 6.84
C ILE A 270 25.70 12.47 7.62
N ASP A 271 25.83 13.35 8.59
CA ASP A 271 24.72 13.95 9.34
C ASP A 271 25.09 15.43 9.60
N SER A 272 24.80 16.28 8.65
CA SER A 272 25.17 17.70 8.64
C SER A 272 23.99 18.56 8.21
N GLU A 273 23.73 19.66 8.89
CA GLU A 273 22.67 20.60 8.52
C GLU A 273 22.91 21.26 7.16
N LYS A 274 24.19 21.47 6.78
CA LYS A 274 24.58 22.13 5.52
C LYS A 274 24.51 21.18 4.33
N ILE A 275 25.01 19.96 4.48
CA ILE A 275 25.20 18.99 3.39
C ILE A 275 24.03 18.01 3.33
N GLY A 276 23.28 17.87 4.43
CA GLY A 276 22.22 16.86 4.57
C GLY A 276 22.71 15.59 5.27
N ARG A 277 21.86 14.59 5.22
CA ARG A 277 22.08 13.26 5.81
C ARG A 277 22.21 12.20 4.73
N LEU A 278 23.31 11.46 4.76
CA LEU A 278 23.52 10.30 3.89
C LEU A 278 23.57 9.04 4.74
N SER A 279 22.69 8.08 4.45
CA SER A 279 22.53 6.87 5.24
C SER A 279 22.33 5.64 4.35
N PRO A 280 23.33 4.78 4.18
CA PRO A 280 23.12 3.43 3.68
C PRO A 280 22.28 2.64 4.67
N TYR A 281 21.53 1.67 4.15
CA TYR A 281 20.72 0.77 4.95
C TYR A 281 20.65 -0.63 4.34
N ILE A 282 20.37 -1.58 5.21
CA ILE A 282 19.97 -2.94 4.82
C ILE A 282 18.62 -3.22 5.44
N SER A 283 17.76 -3.91 4.72
CA SER A 283 16.46 -4.36 5.23
C SER A 283 16.20 -5.82 4.94
N TYR A 284 15.43 -6.45 5.83
CA TYR A 284 14.86 -7.77 5.65
C TYR A 284 13.39 -7.72 6.04
N SER A 285 12.53 -8.24 5.16
CA SER A 285 11.09 -8.29 5.40
C SER A 285 10.54 -9.68 5.11
N TYR A 286 9.54 -10.05 5.87
CA TYR A 286 8.77 -11.27 5.73
C TYR A 286 7.29 -10.95 5.78
N GLY A 287 6.50 -11.61 4.93
CA GLY A 287 5.06 -11.49 4.95
C GLY A 287 4.35 -12.80 4.64
N ALA A 288 3.22 -13.03 5.28
CA ALA A 288 2.40 -14.20 5.06
C ALA A 288 0.90 -13.86 5.11
N VAL A 289 0.12 -14.55 4.30
CA VAL A 289 -1.34 -14.38 4.23
C VAL A 289 -2.06 -15.71 4.29
N ARG A 290 -3.32 -15.65 4.76
CA ARG A 290 -4.25 -16.79 4.73
C ARG A 290 -5.66 -16.30 4.46
N ASN A 291 -6.37 -16.99 3.55
CA ASN A 291 -7.78 -16.78 3.25
C ASN A 291 -8.66 -17.84 3.93
N ASN A 292 -9.81 -17.42 4.46
CA ASN A 292 -10.66 -18.28 5.30
C ASN A 292 -11.40 -19.38 4.53
N LYS A 293 -11.86 -19.08 3.30
CA LYS A 293 -12.69 -20.00 2.49
C LYS A 293 -12.02 -20.46 1.20
N ASN A 294 -10.72 -20.33 1.08
CA ASN A 294 -10.02 -20.82 -0.09
C ASN A 294 -9.07 -21.96 0.29
N PRO A 295 -9.48 -23.24 0.15
CA PRO A 295 -8.65 -24.39 0.46
C PRO A 295 -7.54 -24.63 -0.57
N SER A 296 -7.58 -23.94 -1.72
CA SER A 296 -6.57 -24.10 -2.77
C SER A 296 -5.19 -23.61 -2.33
N VAL A 297 -4.17 -23.96 -3.12
CA VAL A 297 -2.79 -23.51 -2.92
C VAL A 297 -2.70 -21.99 -2.84
N TYR A 298 -3.57 -21.26 -3.54
CA TYR A 298 -3.66 -19.80 -3.53
C TYR A 298 -4.35 -19.21 -2.29
N GLY A 299 -4.94 -20.06 -1.45
CA GLY A 299 -5.61 -19.64 -0.20
C GLY A 299 -4.66 -19.24 0.92
N LYS A 300 -3.37 -19.54 0.80
CA LYS A 300 -2.29 -19.16 1.73
C LYS A 300 -1.03 -18.83 0.94
N GLY A 301 -0.21 -17.93 1.44
CA GLY A 301 1.04 -17.58 0.80
C GLY A 301 1.99 -16.87 1.74
N TYR A 302 3.26 -16.92 1.39
CA TYR A 302 4.31 -16.17 2.07
C TYR A 302 5.30 -15.63 1.06
N VAL A 303 5.97 -14.55 1.45
CA VAL A 303 7.05 -13.89 0.72
C VAL A 303 8.09 -13.38 1.69
N SER A 304 9.36 -13.44 1.33
CA SER A 304 10.43 -12.75 2.05
C SER A 304 11.40 -12.11 1.09
N GLY A 305 11.95 -10.99 1.48
CA GLY A 305 12.88 -10.23 0.66
C GLY A 305 13.86 -9.42 1.47
N ALA A 306 14.94 -9.04 0.83
CA ALA A 306 15.95 -8.17 1.40
C ALA A 306 16.28 -7.03 0.46
N SER A 307 16.70 -5.89 1.01
CA SER A 307 17.23 -4.79 0.23
C SER A 307 18.47 -4.19 0.85
N ILE A 308 19.29 -3.60 -0.01
CA ILE A 308 20.36 -2.69 0.36
C ILE A 308 20.11 -1.38 -0.35
N GLY A 309 20.21 -0.27 0.36
CA GLY A 309 19.89 1.03 -0.19
C GLY A 309 20.73 2.16 0.37
N LEU A 310 20.58 3.31 -0.26
CA LEU A 310 21.20 4.57 0.12
C LEU A 310 20.14 5.65 0.17
N ARG A 311 19.95 6.23 1.33
CA ARG A 311 19.02 7.33 1.57
C ARG A 311 19.79 8.63 1.78
N TYR A 312 19.47 9.63 0.98
CA TYR A 312 19.96 10.98 1.14
C TYR A 312 18.78 11.90 1.47
N SER A 313 18.94 12.71 2.50
CA SER A 313 17.91 13.64 2.94
C SER A 313 18.51 15.00 3.24
N MET A 314 17.98 16.03 2.62
CA MET A 314 18.33 17.44 2.78
C MET A 314 17.05 18.24 3.06
N LYS A 315 17.19 19.52 3.42
CA LYS A 315 16.06 20.40 3.76
C LYS A 315 14.94 20.39 2.71
N TYR A 316 15.32 20.32 1.43
CA TYR A 316 14.38 20.42 0.31
C TYR A 316 14.32 19.17 -0.57
N LEU A 317 15.20 18.21 -0.39
CA LEU A 317 15.35 17.07 -1.26
C LEU A 317 15.52 15.78 -0.45
N ASP A 318 14.69 14.78 -0.73
CA ASP A 318 14.93 13.40 -0.29
C ASP A 318 15.14 12.52 -1.53
N VAL A 319 16.13 11.63 -1.46
CA VAL A 319 16.42 10.62 -2.49
C VAL A 319 16.61 9.29 -1.80
N ASP A 320 15.99 8.24 -2.34
CA ASP A 320 16.18 6.86 -1.89
C ASP A 320 16.45 5.98 -3.11
N LEU A 321 17.56 5.27 -3.08
CA LEU A 321 17.95 4.30 -4.08
C LEU A 321 18.16 2.96 -3.38
N ALA A 322 17.47 1.90 -3.83
CA ALA A 322 17.61 0.57 -3.27
C ALA A 322 17.69 -0.51 -4.34
N TYR A 323 18.52 -1.49 -4.07
CA TYR A 323 18.54 -2.76 -4.75
C TYR A 323 17.86 -3.80 -3.88
N ALA A 324 16.88 -4.50 -4.43
CA ALA A 324 16.05 -5.45 -3.73
C ALA A 324 16.06 -6.83 -4.39
N LYS A 325 15.99 -7.87 -3.57
CA LYS A 325 15.95 -9.26 -4.01
C LYS A 325 14.87 -10.02 -3.26
N ALA A 326 14.03 -10.76 -4.01
CA ALA A 326 13.16 -11.77 -3.46
C ALA A 326 14.01 -12.95 -2.95
N LEU A 327 13.76 -13.43 -1.73
CA LEU A 327 14.52 -14.51 -1.10
C LEU A 327 13.74 -15.82 -1.10
N SER A 328 12.58 -15.86 -0.47
CA SER A 328 11.73 -17.04 -0.46
C SER A 328 10.26 -16.69 -0.63
N HIS A 329 9.50 -17.59 -1.25
CA HIS A 329 8.10 -17.38 -1.56
C HIS A 329 7.36 -18.70 -1.79
N SER A 330 6.04 -18.65 -1.74
CA SER A 330 5.19 -19.78 -2.15
C SER A 330 5.39 -20.12 -3.62
N SER A 331 5.28 -21.38 -3.98
CA SER A 331 5.59 -21.93 -5.32
C SER A 331 4.82 -21.27 -6.48
N TYR A 332 3.63 -20.77 -6.22
CA TYR A 332 2.79 -20.11 -7.24
C TYR A 332 3.15 -18.65 -7.50
N ILE A 333 4.04 -18.07 -6.68
CA ILE A 333 4.52 -16.70 -6.83
C ILE A 333 5.76 -16.72 -7.72
N LYS A 334 5.79 -15.85 -8.73
CA LYS A 334 6.92 -15.70 -9.64
C LYS A 334 7.44 -14.26 -9.56
N PRO A 335 8.27 -13.92 -8.56
CA PRO A 335 8.89 -12.60 -8.47
C PRO A 335 9.91 -12.43 -9.60
N ARG A 336 10.40 -11.20 -9.78
CA ARG A 336 11.64 -10.95 -10.51
C ARG A 336 12.82 -11.21 -9.58
N ASP A 337 13.92 -11.75 -10.12
CA ASP A 337 15.12 -12.04 -9.33
C ASP A 337 15.71 -10.79 -8.68
N ARG A 338 15.56 -9.63 -9.33
CA ARG A 338 16.18 -8.37 -8.89
C ARG A 338 15.29 -7.19 -9.25
N GLU A 339 15.23 -6.23 -8.35
CA GLU A 339 14.51 -4.97 -8.56
C GLU A 339 15.35 -3.79 -8.05
N ILE A 340 15.30 -2.68 -8.78
CA ILE A 340 15.88 -1.41 -8.35
C ILE A 340 14.74 -0.44 -8.10
N TYR A 341 14.75 0.18 -6.92
CA TYR A 341 13.82 1.22 -6.53
C TYR A 341 14.57 2.55 -6.51
N PHE A 342 13.98 3.54 -7.11
CA PHE A 342 14.43 4.91 -7.03
C PHE A 342 13.24 5.78 -6.69
N SER A 343 13.38 6.61 -5.68
CA SER A 343 12.41 7.66 -5.36
C SER A 343 13.12 8.97 -5.08
N THR A 344 12.49 10.06 -5.46
CA THR A 344 12.92 11.41 -5.12
C THR A 344 11.71 12.24 -4.71
N SER A 345 11.89 13.11 -3.75
CA SER A 345 10.88 14.04 -3.27
C SER A 345 11.47 15.41 -3.08
N LEU A 346 10.90 16.43 -3.71
CA LEU A 346 11.24 17.83 -3.53
C LEU A 346 10.21 18.47 -2.59
N LYS A 347 10.72 19.16 -1.54
CA LYS A 347 9.89 19.84 -0.54
C LYS A 347 10.05 21.34 -0.72
N ILE A 348 9.00 22.03 -1.07
CA ILE A 348 8.96 23.50 -1.15
C ILE A 348 8.09 23.98 0.03
N ARG A 349 8.63 24.87 0.84
CA ARG A 349 7.90 25.56 1.91
C ARG A 349 7.75 27.01 1.53
N PHE A 350 6.53 27.48 1.51
CA PHE A 350 6.18 28.87 1.31
C PHE A 350 5.97 29.54 2.68
#